data_c60c37df02f16deb3e72381089da955e
#
_entry.id   c60c37df02f16deb3e72381089da955e
#
_cell.length_a   1.000
_cell.length_b   1.000
_cell.length_c   1.000
_cell.angle_alpha   90.00
_cell.angle_beta   90.00
_cell.angle_gamma   90.00
#
_symmetry.space_group_name_H-M   'P 1'
#
loop_
_entity.id
_entity.type
_entity.pdbx_description
1 polymer ?
#
loop_
_entity_poly.entity_id
_entity_poly.type
_entity_poly.pdbx_seq_one_letter_code
_entity_poly.pdbx_strand_id
1 'polypeptide(L)'
;GSEMCIRDRVCGVWDFGSMSKLYEGMKRSDRDNIAHKYGVAKGKTFSQWLKSLNEIRNICAHHDRLWNVRVVMKSPPIQEPYWQDLDNTRVFFYFCVMKQMLDVLCPNSQWDRRFADLLKEFPKHSSKKINLKVFGLIDDYHVWELWRQPYLDK
;
A
#
# COMPACT_ATOMS: atom_id res chain seq x y z
N GLY A 1 -11.12 -1.74 32.16
CA GLY A 1 -9.78 -2.26 31.74
C GLY A 1 -9.82 -3.58 30.99
N SER A 2 -10.87 -4.43 31.17
CA SER A 2 -10.87 -5.78 30.58
C SER A 2 -11.34 -5.85 29.12
N GLU A 3 -12.23 -4.97 28.68
CA GLU A 3 -12.76 -5.01 27.31
C GLU A 3 -11.73 -4.59 26.24
N MET A 4 -10.89 -3.61 26.55
CA MET A 4 -9.82 -3.19 25.66
C MET A 4 -8.79 -4.30 25.45
N CYS A 5 -8.48 -5.05 26.51
CA CYS A 5 -7.55 -6.16 26.45
C CYS A 5 -8.08 -7.36 25.63
N ILE A 6 -9.39 -7.59 25.59
CA ILE A 6 -10.01 -8.64 24.77
C ILE A 6 -9.98 -8.24 23.28
N ARG A 7 -10.32 -7.01 22.94
CA ARG A 7 -10.23 -6.50 21.55
C ARG A 7 -8.81 -6.58 21.01
N ASP A 8 -7.82 -6.14 21.78
CA ASP A 8 -6.40 -6.18 21.38
C ASP A 8 -5.91 -7.63 21.17
N ARG A 9 -6.32 -8.56 22.03
CA ARG A 9 -6.00 -9.97 21.87
C ARG A 9 -6.65 -10.61 20.65
N VAL A 10 -7.92 -10.30 20.37
CA VAL A 10 -8.64 -10.81 19.19
C VAL A 10 -8.02 -10.24 17.92
N CYS A 11 -7.69 -8.94 17.86
CA CYS A 11 -7.01 -8.33 16.72
C CYS A 11 -5.60 -8.89 16.49
N GLY A 12 -4.89 -9.27 17.55
CA GLY A 12 -3.58 -9.91 17.48
C GLY A 12 -3.59 -11.33 16.91
N VAL A 13 -4.73 -12.03 16.99
CA VAL A 13 -4.90 -13.39 16.46
C VAL A 13 -5.39 -13.39 15.01
N TRP A 14 -6.03 -12.31 14.56
CA TRP A 14 -6.53 -12.21 13.19
C TRP A 14 -5.40 -11.91 12.21
N ASP A 15 -5.29 -12.76 11.21
CA ASP A 15 -4.43 -12.47 10.07
C ASP A 15 -5.04 -11.36 9.18
N PHE A 16 -4.21 -10.81 8.31
CA PHE A 16 -4.63 -9.73 7.42
C PHE A 16 -5.78 -10.15 6.48
N GLY A 17 -5.81 -11.42 6.07
CA GLY A 17 -6.88 -11.98 5.24
C GLY A 17 -8.22 -11.99 5.96
N SER A 18 -8.24 -12.38 7.23
CA SER A 18 -9.45 -12.37 8.07
C SER A 18 -9.97 -10.95 8.30
N MET A 19 -9.08 -9.97 8.52
CA MET A 19 -9.44 -8.56 8.64
C MET A 19 -10.06 -8.02 7.35
N SER A 20 -9.50 -8.38 6.20
CA SER A 20 -10.04 -8.00 4.88
C SER A 20 -11.46 -8.57 4.65
N LYS A 21 -11.70 -9.82 5.03
CA LYS A 21 -13.03 -10.45 4.95
C LYS A 21 -14.04 -9.80 5.91
N LEU A 22 -13.62 -9.51 7.14
CA LEU A 22 -14.47 -8.79 8.10
C LEU A 22 -14.91 -7.44 7.53
N TYR A 23 -13.97 -6.66 7.01
CA TYR A 23 -14.28 -5.37 6.37
C TYR A 23 -15.28 -5.54 5.22
N GLU A 24 -15.10 -6.56 4.37
CA GLU A 24 -16.01 -6.84 3.26
C GLU A 24 -17.44 -7.17 3.72
N GLY A 25 -17.59 -7.86 4.86
CA GLY A 25 -18.87 -8.22 5.47
C GLY A 25 -19.59 -7.07 6.19
N MET A 26 -18.95 -5.92 6.39
CA MET A 26 -19.57 -4.75 7.06
C MET A 26 -20.67 -4.12 6.19
N LYS A 27 -21.58 -3.38 6.84
CA LYS A 27 -22.57 -2.56 6.12
C LYS A 27 -21.87 -1.55 5.21
N ARG A 28 -22.51 -1.23 4.08
CA ARG A 28 -21.93 -0.30 3.09
C ARG A 28 -21.56 1.05 3.71
N SER A 29 -22.43 1.63 4.54
CA SER A 29 -22.17 2.90 5.23
C SER A 29 -20.90 2.87 6.06
N ASP A 30 -20.69 1.76 6.80
CA ASP A 30 -19.52 1.62 7.68
C ASP A 30 -18.24 1.47 6.87
N ARG A 31 -18.30 0.69 5.78
CA ARG A 31 -17.18 0.58 4.82
C ARG A 31 -16.81 1.90 4.19
N ASP A 32 -17.81 2.68 3.74
CA ASP A 32 -17.59 4.00 3.14
C ASP A 32 -16.98 4.96 4.18
N ASN A 33 -17.48 4.96 5.42
CA ASN A 33 -16.94 5.78 6.52
C ASN A 33 -15.48 5.43 6.86
N ILE A 34 -15.14 4.15 6.86
CA ILE A 34 -13.76 3.72 7.08
C ILE A 34 -12.88 4.14 5.90
N ALA A 35 -13.31 3.88 4.67
CA ALA A 35 -12.56 4.22 3.47
C ALA A 35 -12.24 5.73 3.38
N HIS A 36 -13.18 6.58 3.74
CA HIS A 36 -13.00 8.05 3.75
C HIS A 36 -11.86 8.48 4.69
N LYS A 37 -11.63 7.79 5.81
CA LYS A 37 -10.48 8.09 6.70
C LYS A 37 -9.13 7.91 6.01
N TYR A 38 -9.08 7.09 4.97
CA TYR A 38 -7.87 6.82 4.17
C TYR A 38 -7.86 7.57 2.83
N GLY A 39 -8.71 8.58 2.65
CA GLY A 39 -8.80 9.34 1.41
C GLY A 39 -9.46 8.58 0.25
N VAL A 40 -10.15 7.46 0.52
CA VAL A 40 -10.79 6.64 -0.50
C VAL A 40 -12.29 6.87 -0.51
N ALA A 41 -12.83 7.33 -1.65
CA ALA A 41 -14.23 7.74 -1.76
C ALA A 41 -15.25 6.59 -1.60
N LYS A 42 -14.85 5.34 -1.85
CA LYS A 42 -15.78 4.18 -1.84
C LYS A 42 -15.20 3.02 -1.06
N GLY A 43 -15.97 2.47 -0.13
CA GLY A 43 -15.60 1.28 0.63
C GLY A 43 -15.30 0.05 -0.24
N LYS A 44 -15.93 -0.06 -1.43
CA LYS A 44 -15.61 -1.13 -2.40
C LYS A 44 -14.17 -1.02 -2.91
N THR A 45 -13.69 0.17 -3.22
CA THR A 45 -12.30 0.42 -3.64
C THR A 45 -11.33 0.03 -2.53
N PHE A 46 -11.61 0.47 -1.30
CA PHE A 46 -10.78 0.13 -0.14
C PHE A 46 -10.78 -1.38 0.15
N SER A 47 -11.91 -2.07 -0.02
CA SER A 47 -11.96 -3.53 0.08
C SER A 47 -11.04 -4.23 -0.93
N GLN A 48 -10.99 -3.73 -2.17
CA GLN A 48 -10.08 -4.25 -3.20
C GLN A 48 -8.62 -3.99 -2.83
N TRP A 49 -8.29 -2.82 -2.28
CA TRP A 49 -6.96 -2.51 -1.75
C TRP A 49 -6.52 -3.53 -0.70
N LEU A 50 -7.38 -3.81 0.28
CA LEU A 50 -7.07 -4.80 1.32
C LEU A 50 -6.82 -6.20 0.75
N LYS A 51 -7.62 -6.63 -0.23
CA LYS A 51 -7.44 -7.94 -0.90
C LYS A 51 -6.10 -8.02 -1.63
N SER A 52 -5.76 -7.00 -2.39
CA SER A 52 -4.50 -6.97 -3.15
C SER A 52 -3.28 -6.85 -2.22
N LEU A 53 -3.37 -6.09 -1.13
CA LEU A 53 -2.32 -6.06 -0.12
C LEU A 53 -2.12 -7.43 0.56
N ASN A 54 -3.21 -8.18 0.78
CA ASN A 54 -3.10 -9.55 1.28
C ASN A 54 -2.39 -10.48 0.29
N GLU A 55 -2.64 -10.32 -1.02
CA GLU A 55 -1.90 -11.06 -2.06
C GLU A 55 -0.40 -10.72 -2.01
N ILE A 56 -0.04 -9.43 -1.98
CA ILE A 56 1.35 -8.97 -1.86
C ILE A 56 2.02 -9.54 -0.60
N ARG A 57 1.33 -9.46 0.54
CA ARG A 57 1.82 -10.01 1.81
C ARG A 57 2.09 -11.51 1.70
N ASN A 58 1.22 -12.26 1.02
CA ASN A 58 1.40 -13.70 0.86
C ASN A 58 2.58 -14.03 -0.05
N ILE A 59 2.79 -13.28 -1.14
CA ILE A 59 3.98 -13.40 -2.00
C ILE A 59 5.25 -13.21 -1.15
N CYS A 60 5.30 -12.16 -0.32
CA CYS A 60 6.43 -11.90 0.57
C CYS A 60 6.62 -13.02 1.62
N ALA A 61 5.53 -13.53 2.19
CA ALA A 61 5.57 -14.57 3.22
C ALA A 61 6.08 -15.92 2.68
N HIS A 62 5.86 -16.20 1.41
CA HIS A 62 6.36 -17.38 0.72
C HIS A 62 7.76 -17.20 0.12
N HIS A 63 8.45 -16.09 0.44
CA HIS A 63 9.77 -15.74 -0.11
C HIS A 63 9.82 -15.66 -1.63
N ASP A 64 8.68 -15.43 -2.27
CA ASP A 64 8.60 -15.27 -3.71
C ASP A 64 9.16 -13.90 -4.15
N ARG A 65 9.61 -13.84 -5.39
CA ARG A 65 10.18 -12.62 -5.96
C ARG A 65 9.09 -11.56 -6.17
N LEU A 66 9.13 -10.47 -5.40
CA LEU A 66 8.18 -9.37 -5.51
C LEU A 66 8.51 -8.40 -6.66
N TRP A 67 9.78 -8.22 -6.98
CA TRP A 67 10.29 -7.16 -7.87
C TRP A 67 9.56 -7.01 -9.21
N ASN A 68 9.30 -8.09 -9.91
CA ASN A 68 8.70 -8.07 -11.25
C ASN A 68 7.34 -8.78 -11.31
N VAL A 69 6.71 -8.96 -10.18
CA VAL A 69 5.37 -9.56 -10.10
C VAL A 69 4.37 -8.70 -10.86
N ARG A 70 3.45 -9.37 -11.53
CA ARG A 70 2.20 -8.77 -12.00
C ARG A 70 1.09 -9.19 -11.04
N VAL A 71 0.55 -8.21 -10.34
CA VAL A 71 -0.56 -8.44 -9.42
C VAL A 71 -1.82 -8.77 -10.24
N VAL A 72 -2.40 -9.92 -9.96
CA VAL A 72 -3.58 -10.42 -10.70
C VAL A 72 -4.84 -9.70 -10.22
N MET A 73 -4.97 -9.53 -8.92
CA MET A 73 -6.11 -8.85 -8.30
C MET A 73 -5.90 -7.34 -8.31
N LYS A 74 -6.27 -6.72 -9.44
CA LYS A 74 -6.09 -5.28 -9.65
C LYS A 74 -7.02 -4.47 -8.74
N SER A 75 -6.47 -3.42 -8.16
CA SER A 75 -7.21 -2.42 -7.41
C SER A 75 -7.36 -1.12 -8.20
N PRO A 76 -8.51 -0.45 -8.13
CA PRO A 76 -8.67 0.84 -8.79
C PRO A 76 -7.86 1.93 -8.06
N PRO A 77 -7.29 2.89 -8.80
CA PRO A 77 -6.70 4.09 -8.22
C PRO A 77 -7.76 5.00 -7.59
N ILE A 78 -7.34 5.94 -6.77
CA ILE A 78 -8.18 7.07 -6.36
C ILE A 78 -8.17 8.16 -7.44
N GLN A 79 -9.11 9.11 -7.34
CA GLN A 79 -9.32 10.15 -8.35
C GLN A 79 -8.36 11.35 -8.15
N GLU A 80 -7.05 11.05 -8.14
CA GLU A 80 -5.99 12.05 -8.05
C GLU A 80 -4.99 11.88 -9.20
N PRO A 81 -4.36 12.96 -9.70
CA PRO A 81 -3.54 12.92 -10.92
C PRO A 81 -2.48 11.82 -10.92
N TYR A 82 -1.59 11.80 -9.94
CA TYR A 82 -0.50 10.82 -9.87
C TYR A 82 -0.98 9.37 -9.80
N TRP A 83 -2.15 9.12 -9.20
CA TRP A 83 -2.71 7.77 -9.12
C TRP A 83 -3.16 7.23 -10.47
N GLN A 84 -3.55 8.11 -11.40
CA GLN A 84 -3.98 7.71 -12.74
C GLN A 84 -2.80 7.29 -13.63
N ASP A 85 -1.60 7.77 -13.33
CA ASP A 85 -0.38 7.45 -14.07
C ASP A 85 0.25 6.11 -13.60
N LEU A 86 -0.23 5.55 -12.50
CA LEU A 86 0.29 4.30 -11.94
C LEU A 86 -0.25 3.06 -12.64
N ASP A 87 0.63 2.11 -12.92
CA ASP A 87 0.24 0.77 -13.37
C ASP A 87 -0.22 -0.09 -12.18
N ASN A 88 -1.51 -0.27 -12.03
CA ASN A 88 -2.11 -1.08 -10.96
C ASN A 88 -1.88 -2.59 -11.12
N THR A 89 -1.13 -3.03 -12.12
CA THR A 89 -0.61 -4.39 -12.22
C THR A 89 0.78 -4.54 -11.60
N ARG A 90 1.40 -3.45 -11.16
CA ARG A 90 2.77 -3.40 -10.66
C ARG A 90 2.82 -3.12 -9.16
N VAL A 91 3.88 -3.58 -8.55
CA VAL A 91 4.04 -3.55 -7.09
C VAL A 91 4.11 -2.14 -6.53
N PHE A 92 4.70 -1.19 -7.25
CA PHE A 92 4.80 0.20 -6.80
C PHE A 92 3.43 0.84 -6.53
N PHE A 93 2.40 0.53 -7.33
CA PHE A 93 1.03 0.97 -7.05
C PHE A 93 0.60 0.57 -5.63
N TYR A 94 0.89 -0.66 -5.22
CA TYR A 94 0.50 -1.17 -3.89
C TYR A 94 1.38 -0.61 -2.77
N PHE A 95 2.59 -0.18 -3.08
CA PHE A 95 3.41 0.58 -2.15
C PHE A 95 2.83 1.98 -1.93
N CYS A 96 2.26 2.62 -2.96
CA CYS A 96 1.50 3.85 -2.79
C CYS A 96 0.24 3.64 -1.93
N VAL A 97 -0.49 2.54 -2.14
CA VAL A 97 -1.62 2.15 -1.28
C VAL A 97 -1.19 1.99 0.18
N MET A 98 -0.08 1.28 0.43
CA MET A 98 0.47 1.12 1.79
C MET A 98 0.87 2.45 2.41
N LYS A 99 1.54 3.31 1.65
CA LYS A 99 1.95 4.64 2.13
C LYS A 99 0.74 5.48 2.52
N GLN A 100 -0.28 5.54 1.66
CA GLN A 100 -1.55 6.22 1.94
C GLN A 100 -2.19 5.74 3.27
N MET A 101 -2.17 4.43 3.50
CA MET A 101 -2.71 3.87 4.74
C MET A 101 -1.81 4.17 5.95
N LEU A 102 -0.49 4.10 5.79
CA LEU A 102 0.47 4.35 6.86
C LEU A 102 0.44 5.81 7.33
N ASP A 103 0.20 6.76 6.45
CA ASP A 103 0.09 8.18 6.82
C ASP A 103 -1.07 8.44 7.79
N VAL A 104 -2.12 7.62 7.72
CA VAL A 104 -3.25 7.70 8.66
C VAL A 104 -2.97 6.88 9.93
N LEU A 105 -2.43 5.67 9.79
CA LEU A 105 -2.25 4.74 10.91
C LEU A 105 -1.01 5.05 11.76
N CYS A 106 0.06 5.44 11.12
CA CYS A 106 1.38 5.65 11.72
C CYS A 106 2.06 6.86 11.08
N PRO A 107 1.59 8.09 11.31
CA PRO A 107 2.10 9.30 10.65
C PRO A 107 3.58 9.57 10.92
N ASN A 108 4.14 8.99 11.98
CA ASN A 108 5.57 9.06 12.30
C ASN A 108 6.39 7.89 11.72
N SER A 109 5.80 7.07 10.87
CA SER A 109 6.50 5.96 10.22
C SER A 109 7.61 6.49 9.32
N GLN A 110 8.79 5.87 9.39
CA GLN A 110 9.90 6.17 8.48
C GLN A 110 9.98 5.14 7.33
N TRP A 111 8.88 4.49 7.01
CA TRP A 111 8.85 3.47 5.99
C TRP A 111 9.18 4.01 4.59
N ASP A 112 8.66 5.18 4.26
CA ASP A 112 8.94 5.93 3.03
C ASP A 112 10.43 6.27 2.88
N ARG A 113 11.07 6.72 3.96
CA ARG A 113 12.51 6.99 3.99
C ARG A 113 13.33 5.73 3.72
N ARG A 114 12.99 4.63 4.41
CA ARG A 114 13.65 3.33 4.20
C ARG A 114 13.49 2.85 2.76
N PHE A 115 12.30 3.04 2.18
CA PHE A 115 12.05 2.71 0.79
C PHE A 115 12.88 3.58 -0.16
N ALA A 116 12.96 4.90 0.06
CA ALA A 116 13.78 5.79 -0.74
C ALA A 116 15.28 5.42 -0.66
N ASP A 117 15.77 5.06 0.54
CA ASP A 117 17.15 4.63 0.73
C ASP A 117 17.42 3.31 -0.01
N LEU A 118 16.50 2.36 0.02
CA LEU A 118 16.60 1.12 -0.76
C LEU A 118 16.68 1.40 -2.27
N LEU A 119 15.92 2.37 -2.78
CA LEU A 119 15.99 2.74 -4.19
C LEU A 119 17.33 3.37 -4.59
N LYS A 120 18.02 4.05 -3.68
CA LYS A 120 19.38 4.60 -3.91
C LYS A 120 20.43 3.50 -4.05
N GLU A 121 20.23 2.36 -3.36
CA GLU A 121 21.11 1.19 -3.44
C GLU A 121 20.90 0.38 -4.74
N PHE A 122 19.85 0.72 -5.50
CA PHE A 122 19.57 0.00 -6.74
C PHE A 122 20.72 0.14 -7.73
N PRO A 123 21.16 -0.96 -8.40
CA PRO A 123 22.29 -0.95 -9.30
C PRO A 123 22.14 0.08 -10.42
N LYS A 124 23.09 1.00 -10.55
CA LYS A 124 23.10 2.05 -11.59
C LYS A 124 23.24 1.48 -13.02
N HIS A 125 23.81 0.30 -13.14
CA HIS A 125 23.95 -0.44 -14.41
C HIS A 125 22.83 -1.45 -14.58
N SER A 126 21.59 -0.94 -14.63
CA SER A 126 20.44 -1.81 -14.87
C SER A 126 20.41 -2.28 -16.32
N SER A 127 20.27 -3.58 -16.54
CA SER A 127 19.96 -4.12 -17.85
C SER A 127 18.52 -3.75 -18.24
N LYS A 128 18.18 -3.86 -19.54
CA LYS A 128 16.76 -3.67 -19.98
C LYS A 128 15.77 -4.55 -19.21
N LYS A 129 16.24 -5.67 -18.63
CA LYS A 129 15.41 -6.63 -17.87
C LYS A 129 15.29 -6.30 -16.38
N ILE A 130 16.25 -5.56 -15.81
CA ILE A 130 16.29 -5.20 -14.39
C ILE A 130 16.36 -3.69 -14.30
N ASN A 131 15.21 -3.05 -14.14
CA ASN A 131 15.09 -1.60 -13.99
C ASN A 131 13.88 -1.26 -13.12
N LEU A 132 13.84 -0.04 -12.59
CA LEU A 132 12.77 0.42 -11.70
C LEU A 132 11.40 0.52 -12.41
N LYS A 133 11.37 0.64 -13.73
CA LYS A 133 10.12 0.66 -14.50
C LYS A 133 9.39 -0.68 -14.47
N VAL A 134 10.13 -1.79 -14.36
CA VAL A 134 9.52 -3.13 -14.21
C VAL A 134 8.80 -3.27 -12.87
N PHE A 135 9.27 -2.59 -11.84
CA PHE A 135 8.60 -2.48 -10.54
C PHE A 135 7.36 -1.56 -10.60
N GLY A 136 7.25 -0.72 -11.63
CA GLY A 136 6.19 0.25 -11.83
C GLY A 136 6.50 1.63 -11.26
N LEU A 137 7.76 1.91 -10.89
CA LEU A 137 8.15 3.21 -10.37
C LEU A 137 8.00 4.28 -11.47
N ILE A 138 7.38 5.40 -11.12
CA ILE A 138 7.29 6.60 -11.96
C ILE A 138 8.46 7.52 -11.67
N ASP A 139 8.95 8.22 -12.71
CA ASP A 139 10.17 9.01 -12.62
C ASP A 139 10.04 10.17 -11.58
N ASP A 140 8.86 10.77 -11.49
CA ASP A 140 8.58 11.94 -10.63
C ASP A 140 7.92 11.57 -9.28
N TYR A 141 8.05 10.33 -8.82
CA TYR A 141 7.39 9.89 -7.58
C TYR A 141 7.80 10.75 -6.36
N HIS A 142 9.02 11.24 -6.32
CA HIS A 142 9.57 12.04 -5.21
C HIS A 142 8.99 13.47 -5.13
N VAL A 143 8.40 13.98 -6.22
CA VAL A 143 7.71 15.27 -6.26
C VAL A 143 6.27 15.15 -5.79
N TRP A 144 5.71 13.96 -5.89
CA TRP A 144 4.36 13.67 -5.43
C TRP A 144 4.25 13.81 -3.91
N GLU A 145 3.25 14.57 -3.42
CA GLU A 145 3.08 14.86 -2.00
C GLU A 145 3.03 13.61 -1.11
N LEU A 146 2.45 12.51 -1.62
CA LEU A 146 2.43 11.21 -0.93
C LEU A 146 3.84 10.70 -0.55
N TRP A 147 4.85 10.97 -1.40
CA TRP A 147 6.24 10.53 -1.22
C TRP A 147 7.20 11.67 -0.86
N ARG A 148 6.70 12.91 -0.83
CA ARG A 148 7.49 14.08 -0.49
C ARG A 148 7.94 13.98 0.96
N GLN A 149 9.24 13.91 1.15
CA GLN A 149 9.83 13.88 2.49
C GLN A 149 10.01 15.34 2.98
N PRO A 150 9.32 15.76 4.04
CA PRO A 150 9.43 17.14 4.55
C PRO A 150 10.82 17.49 5.09
N TYR A 151 11.74 16.54 5.11
CA TYR A 151 13.10 16.70 5.70
C TYR A 151 14.20 16.93 4.67
N LEU A 152 13.92 16.91 3.36
CA LEU A 152 14.92 17.15 2.33
C LEU A 152 15.01 18.61 1.88
N ASP A 153 14.09 19.46 2.35
CA ASP A 153 14.04 20.90 2.04
C ASP A 153 14.74 21.75 3.12
N LYS A 154 15.70 21.18 3.91
CA LYS A 154 16.51 21.93 4.89
C LYS A 154 17.99 21.79 4.61
#